data_d998de8933cf59e2dc2c2f35bfc07614
#
_entry.id   d998de8933cf59e2dc2c2f35bfc07614
#
_cell.length_a   1.000
_cell.length_b   1.000
_cell.length_c   1.000
_cell.angle_alpha   90.00
_cell.angle_beta   90.00
_cell.angle_gamma   90.00
#
_symmetry.space_group_name_H-M   'P 1'
#
loop_
_entity.id
_entity.type
_entity.pdbx_description
1 polymer ?
#
loop_
_entity_poly.entity_id
_entity_poly.type
_entity_poly.pdbx_seq_one_letter_code
_entity_poly.pdbx_strand_id
1 'polypeptide(L)'
;MNKVITTAAVILCLAGAANAGDARTSHNRSTAMASSAHQILVGVDADFALPLSTYGDINGPGAGALLTIEYPVIEQVSLTARAGFQYHLDKSPVAGVDTHVHSIPVLLGAKYYVMQSDRQGLFAAAELGMFDLMTSATIGGASGSSNNVKFGVGAGVGYQWNQWNARVNIHSHDMGSFGDALMVTGGIGYQFAGF
;
A
#
# COMPACT_ATOMS: atom_id res chain seq x y z
N MET A 1 -8.20 -25.99 4.36
CA MET A 1 -6.84 -25.43 4.31
C MET A 1 -6.33 -25.09 2.90
N ASN A 2 -7.15 -24.80 1.90
CA ASN A 2 -6.70 -24.64 0.49
C ASN A 2 -7.11 -23.32 -0.20
N LYS A 3 -7.43 -22.26 0.55
CA LYS A 3 -7.87 -20.98 -0.06
C LYS A 3 -6.81 -19.86 -0.13
N VAL A 4 -5.67 -20.01 0.55
CA VAL A 4 -4.65 -18.97 0.64
C VAL A 4 -3.72 -18.92 -0.58
N ILE A 5 -3.64 -20.00 -1.36
CA ILE A 5 -2.65 -20.12 -2.46
C ILE A 5 -3.10 -19.40 -3.75
N THR A 6 -4.40 -19.11 -3.91
CA THR A 6 -4.92 -18.57 -5.17
C THR A 6 -4.70 -17.07 -5.35
N THR A 7 -4.59 -16.31 -4.27
CA THR A 7 -4.45 -14.85 -4.34
C THR A 7 -3.01 -14.41 -4.67
N ALA A 8 -2.01 -15.18 -4.26
CA ALA A 8 -0.60 -14.87 -4.54
C ALA A 8 -0.21 -15.10 -6.01
N ALA A 9 -0.93 -15.98 -6.73
CA ALA A 9 -0.61 -16.34 -8.12
C ALA A 9 -0.99 -15.27 -9.15
N VAL A 10 -1.95 -14.40 -8.85
CA VAL A 10 -2.41 -13.35 -9.78
C VAL A 10 -1.42 -12.19 -9.86
N ILE A 11 -0.66 -11.91 -8.80
CA ILE A 11 0.31 -10.81 -8.77
C ILE A 11 1.59 -11.15 -9.56
N LEU A 12 1.96 -12.43 -9.64
CA LEU A 12 3.18 -12.85 -10.37
C LEU A 12 3.04 -12.88 -11.89
N CYS A 13 1.81 -13.01 -12.41
CA CYS A 13 1.59 -13.08 -13.87
C CYS A 13 1.70 -11.74 -14.59
N LEU A 14 1.55 -10.61 -13.89
CA LEU A 14 1.70 -9.28 -14.49
C LEU A 14 3.17 -8.83 -14.63
N ALA A 15 4.08 -9.43 -13.85
CA ALA A 15 5.50 -9.12 -13.93
C ALA A 15 6.25 -9.84 -15.08
N GLY A 16 5.65 -10.87 -15.67
CA GLY A 16 6.29 -11.70 -16.68
C GLY A 16 6.21 -11.19 -18.13
N ALA A 17 5.39 -10.20 -18.42
CA ALA A 17 5.15 -9.73 -19.79
C ALA A 17 6.07 -8.56 -20.24
N ALA A 18 6.92 -8.05 -19.37
CA ALA A 18 7.69 -6.82 -19.61
C ALA A 18 9.16 -7.05 -20.06
N ASN A 19 9.59 -8.28 -20.34
CA ASN A 19 10.99 -8.58 -20.67
C ASN A 19 11.22 -8.97 -22.14
N ALA A 20 10.84 -8.11 -23.07
CA ALA A 20 11.30 -8.22 -24.45
C ALA A 20 11.59 -6.84 -25.06
N GLY A 21 12.74 -6.29 -24.79
CA GLY A 21 13.16 -5.02 -25.40
C GLY A 21 14.53 -4.54 -24.93
N ASP A 22 15.55 -4.93 -25.67
CA ASP A 22 16.86 -4.29 -25.88
C ASP A 22 17.59 -3.64 -24.69
N ALA A 23 18.58 -4.39 -24.21
CA ALA A 23 19.73 -3.86 -23.47
C ALA A 23 20.63 -3.05 -24.40
N ARG A 24 20.48 -1.74 -24.42
CA ARG A 24 21.52 -0.82 -24.94
C ARG A 24 21.99 0.07 -23.79
N THR A 25 23.21 -0.23 -23.38
CA THR A 25 24.07 0.60 -22.54
C THR A 25 24.11 2.06 -23.01
N SER A 26 23.71 2.97 -22.10
CA SER A 26 24.19 4.35 -22.18
C SER A 26 24.36 4.88 -20.77
N HIS A 27 25.60 5.09 -20.40
CA HIS A 27 26.06 5.83 -19.26
C HIS A 27 25.56 7.28 -19.31
N ASN A 28 25.22 7.81 -18.17
CA ASN A 28 24.91 9.21 -17.89
C ASN A 28 23.54 9.70 -18.36
N ARG A 29 22.52 9.41 -17.54
CA ARG A 29 21.33 10.24 -17.46
C ARG A 29 20.93 10.39 -16.01
N SER A 30 21.13 11.60 -15.47
CA SER A 30 20.19 12.18 -14.53
C SER A 30 18.87 12.26 -15.28
N THR A 31 18.16 11.17 -15.40
CA THR A 31 16.86 11.12 -16.04
C THR A 31 15.86 11.68 -15.04
N ALA A 32 15.65 13.01 -15.09
CA ALA A 32 14.28 13.46 -15.00
C ALA A 32 13.50 12.53 -15.94
N MET A 33 12.62 11.69 -15.42
CA MET A 33 11.76 10.85 -16.26
C MET A 33 10.96 11.80 -17.15
N ALA A 34 11.41 11.95 -18.38
CA ALA A 34 10.70 12.75 -19.36
C ALA A 34 9.30 12.17 -19.45
N SER A 35 8.31 13.01 -19.18
CA SER A 35 6.89 12.73 -19.22
C SER A 35 6.50 12.19 -20.61
N SER A 36 6.59 10.88 -20.79
CA SER A 36 5.82 10.23 -21.84
C SER A 36 4.45 9.93 -21.27
N ALA A 37 3.43 10.48 -21.87
CA ALA A 37 2.06 10.55 -21.38
C ALA A 37 1.33 9.19 -21.18
N HIS A 38 2.01 8.06 -21.08
CA HIS A 38 1.39 6.75 -20.86
C HIS A 38 2.38 5.71 -20.30
N GLN A 39 3.49 6.14 -19.72
CA GLN A 39 4.46 5.20 -19.16
C GLN A 39 3.98 4.65 -17.83
N ILE A 40 3.84 3.32 -17.71
CA ILE A 40 3.54 2.66 -16.44
C ILE A 40 4.75 2.80 -15.52
N LEU A 41 4.54 3.30 -14.32
CA LEU A 41 5.57 3.42 -13.30
C LEU A 41 5.43 2.31 -12.27
N VAL A 42 6.53 1.66 -11.92
CA VAL A 42 6.57 0.60 -10.91
C VAL A 42 7.49 1.04 -9.79
N GLY A 43 7.07 0.82 -8.56
CA GLY A 43 7.79 1.23 -7.38
C GLY A 43 7.49 0.37 -6.15
N VAL A 44 8.09 0.73 -5.06
CA VAL A 44 7.84 0.16 -3.74
C VAL A 44 7.67 1.28 -2.73
N ASP A 45 6.69 1.13 -1.83
CA ASP A 45 6.46 2.01 -0.69
C ASP A 45 6.82 1.25 0.60
N ALA A 46 7.56 1.90 1.49
CA ALA A 46 7.72 1.49 2.87
C ALA A 46 6.78 2.35 3.72
N ASP A 47 5.86 1.70 4.44
CA ASP A 47 4.84 2.36 5.23
C ASP A 47 5.02 2.08 6.73
N PHE A 48 4.79 3.10 7.54
CA PHE A 48 4.51 2.99 8.96
C PHE A 48 3.00 3.13 9.17
N ALA A 49 2.42 2.28 10.01
CA ALA A 49 0.97 2.24 10.25
C ALA A 49 0.67 2.50 11.73
N LEU A 50 -0.27 3.40 11.99
CA LEU A 50 -0.77 3.72 13.32
C LEU A 50 -2.27 3.42 13.37
N PRO A 51 -2.68 2.29 13.96
CA PRO A 51 -4.07 1.98 14.22
C PRO A 51 -4.70 3.00 15.15
N LEU A 52 -5.94 3.39 14.87
CA LEU A 52 -6.72 4.34 15.65
C LEU A 52 -8.02 3.68 16.15
N SER A 53 -8.72 4.38 17.04
CA SER A 53 -10.04 3.95 17.54
C SER A 53 -10.00 2.51 18.08
N THR A 54 -11.06 1.75 17.95
CA THR A 54 -11.19 0.37 18.41
C THR A 54 -10.12 -0.55 17.81
N TYR A 55 -9.70 -0.30 16.55
CA TYR A 55 -8.60 -1.03 15.94
C TYR A 55 -7.27 -0.81 16.66
N GLY A 56 -7.05 0.40 17.16
CA GLY A 56 -5.91 0.74 17.99
C GLY A 56 -5.93 0.11 19.38
N ASP A 57 -7.09 -0.33 19.88
CA ASP A 57 -7.18 -0.99 21.19
C ASP A 57 -6.66 -2.42 21.17
N ILE A 58 -6.75 -3.09 20.02
CA ILE A 58 -6.35 -4.50 19.83
C ILE A 58 -5.08 -4.68 19.01
N ASN A 59 -4.56 -3.62 18.42
CA ASN A 59 -3.41 -3.68 17.50
C ASN A 59 -2.41 -2.57 17.77
N GLY A 60 -1.13 -2.92 17.82
CA GLY A 60 -0.04 -1.96 18.00
C GLY A 60 0.34 -1.25 16.71
N PRO A 61 1.26 -0.25 16.78
CA PRO A 61 1.87 0.33 15.60
C PRO A 61 2.47 -0.73 14.69
N GLY A 62 2.51 -0.46 13.40
CA GLY A 62 3.01 -1.40 12.42
C GLY A 62 3.90 -0.77 11.38
N ALA A 63 4.51 -1.62 10.58
CA ALA A 63 5.28 -1.25 9.41
C ALA A 63 4.99 -2.22 8.27
N GLY A 64 5.15 -1.76 7.04
CA GLY A 64 4.87 -2.57 5.88
C GLY A 64 5.65 -2.15 4.65
N ALA A 65 5.50 -2.96 3.62
CA ALA A 65 6.00 -2.65 2.29
C ALA A 65 4.94 -3.01 1.25
N LEU A 66 4.72 -2.10 0.30
CA LEU A 66 3.75 -2.28 -0.77
C LEU A 66 4.44 -2.08 -2.12
N LEU A 67 4.24 -3.02 -3.02
CA LEU A 67 4.50 -2.82 -4.44
C LEU A 67 3.47 -1.83 -4.98
N THR A 68 3.92 -0.88 -5.80
CA THR A 68 3.07 0.15 -6.38
C THR A 68 3.19 0.15 -7.90
N ILE A 69 2.05 0.30 -8.56
CA ILE A 69 1.96 0.54 -9.99
C ILE A 69 1.18 1.83 -10.17
N GLU A 70 1.71 2.73 -10.97
CA GLU A 70 1.05 3.99 -11.31
C GLU A 70 0.95 4.11 -12.83
N TYR A 71 -0.27 4.36 -13.31
CA TYR A 71 -0.58 4.59 -14.72
C TYR A 71 -1.08 6.03 -14.90
N PRO A 72 -0.29 6.89 -15.53
CA PRO A 72 -0.71 8.25 -15.86
C PRO A 72 -1.83 8.24 -16.91
N VAL A 73 -2.97 8.84 -16.59
CA VAL A 73 -4.10 9.00 -17.52
C VAL A 73 -4.03 10.36 -18.23
N ILE A 74 -3.77 11.38 -17.46
CA ILE A 74 -3.51 12.76 -17.92
C ILE A 74 -2.40 13.35 -17.06
N GLU A 75 -1.90 14.54 -17.41
CA GLU A 75 -0.79 15.17 -16.67
C GLU A 75 -1.02 15.29 -15.16
N GLN A 76 -2.26 15.50 -14.75
CA GLN A 76 -2.64 15.71 -13.35
C GLN A 76 -3.17 14.46 -12.65
N VAL A 77 -3.57 13.42 -13.39
CA VAL A 77 -4.26 12.27 -12.82
C VAL A 77 -3.56 11.00 -13.21
N SER A 78 -3.24 10.21 -12.21
CA SER A 78 -2.75 8.84 -12.37
C SER A 78 -3.66 7.85 -11.65
N LEU A 79 -3.90 6.69 -12.27
CA LEU A 79 -4.46 5.53 -11.60
C LEU A 79 -3.34 4.80 -10.85
N THR A 80 -3.67 4.24 -9.70
CA THR A 80 -2.71 3.50 -8.89
C THR A 80 -3.23 2.12 -8.50
N ALA A 81 -2.32 1.16 -8.45
CA ALA A 81 -2.56 -0.13 -7.80
C ALA A 81 -1.44 -0.37 -6.78
N ARG A 82 -1.82 -0.82 -5.59
CA ARG A 82 -0.86 -1.10 -4.52
C ARG A 82 -1.21 -2.42 -3.86
N ALA A 83 -0.20 -3.25 -3.59
CA ALA A 83 -0.39 -4.50 -2.86
C ALA A 83 0.85 -4.82 -2.03
N GLY A 84 0.67 -5.39 -0.85
CA GLY A 84 1.81 -5.71 0.00
C GLY A 84 1.44 -6.36 1.30
N PHE A 85 2.27 -6.14 2.30
CA PHE A 85 2.12 -6.71 3.63
C PHE A 85 2.40 -5.64 4.68
N GLN A 86 1.56 -5.59 5.71
CA GLN A 86 1.71 -4.74 6.89
C GLN A 86 1.74 -5.61 8.13
N TYR A 87 2.85 -5.56 8.84
CA TYR A 87 3.04 -6.18 10.14
C TYR A 87 2.70 -5.19 11.24
N HIS A 88 1.94 -5.63 12.24
CA HIS A 88 1.65 -4.83 13.42
C HIS A 88 2.22 -5.51 14.67
N LEU A 89 2.68 -4.70 15.59
CA LEU A 89 3.19 -5.14 16.88
C LEU A 89 2.04 -5.66 17.76
N ASP A 90 2.36 -6.61 18.61
CA ASP A 90 1.43 -7.15 19.59
C ASP A 90 0.95 -6.04 20.53
N LYS A 91 -0.29 -6.15 20.94
CA LYS A 91 -0.89 -5.34 21.99
C LYS A 91 -1.58 -6.25 23.00
N SER A 92 -1.40 -5.94 24.27
CA SER A 92 -2.01 -6.69 25.39
C SER A 92 -3.16 -5.86 25.95
N PRO A 93 -4.38 -5.98 25.36
CA PRO A 93 -5.54 -5.20 25.80
C PRO A 93 -5.98 -5.59 27.23
N VAL A 94 -5.69 -6.81 27.64
CA VAL A 94 -5.94 -7.35 28.99
C VAL A 94 -4.74 -8.18 29.42
N ALA A 95 -4.43 -8.19 30.72
CA ALA A 95 -3.32 -8.97 31.26
C ALA A 95 -3.42 -10.46 30.87
N GLY A 96 -2.37 -10.98 30.24
CA GLY A 96 -2.29 -12.37 29.77
C GLY A 96 -2.97 -12.67 28.43
N VAL A 97 -3.42 -11.63 27.72
CA VAL A 97 -3.97 -11.74 26.36
C VAL A 97 -3.16 -10.87 25.42
N ASP A 98 -2.44 -11.48 24.52
CA ASP A 98 -1.69 -10.78 23.44
C ASP A 98 -2.43 -10.94 22.12
N THR A 99 -2.64 -9.82 21.42
CA THR A 99 -3.33 -9.79 20.14
C THR A 99 -2.54 -8.99 19.12
N HIS A 100 -2.59 -9.40 17.86
CA HIS A 100 -2.14 -8.62 16.73
C HIS A 100 -2.94 -8.97 15.48
N VAL A 101 -2.98 -8.01 14.56
CA VAL A 101 -3.62 -8.19 13.26
C VAL A 101 -2.63 -7.76 12.18
N HIS A 102 -2.12 -8.71 11.42
CA HIS A 102 -1.36 -8.41 10.20
C HIS A 102 -2.33 -8.24 9.04
N SER A 103 -1.94 -7.48 8.02
CA SER A 103 -2.80 -7.27 6.87
C SER A 103 -2.06 -7.41 5.55
N ILE A 104 -2.79 -7.93 4.56
CA ILE A 104 -2.38 -7.91 3.15
C ILE A 104 -3.35 -6.97 2.42
N PRO A 105 -3.00 -5.69 2.25
CA PRO A 105 -3.79 -4.76 1.47
C PRO A 105 -3.62 -5.01 -0.02
N VAL A 106 -4.73 -4.91 -0.78
CA VAL A 106 -4.77 -4.82 -2.25
C VAL A 106 -5.66 -3.65 -2.60
N LEU A 107 -5.08 -2.56 -3.04
CA LEU A 107 -5.71 -1.27 -3.19
C LEU A 107 -5.66 -0.80 -4.64
N LEU A 108 -6.75 -0.25 -5.12
CA LEU A 108 -6.84 0.51 -6.36
C LEU A 108 -7.18 1.95 -6.01
N GLY A 109 -6.61 2.90 -6.75
CA GLY A 109 -6.81 4.29 -6.41
C GLY A 109 -6.50 5.24 -7.55
N ALA A 110 -6.56 6.51 -7.22
CA ALA A 110 -6.16 7.59 -8.09
C ALA A 110 -5.33 8.62 -7.30
N LYS A 111 -4.35 9.21 -7.96
CA LYS A 111 -3.61 10.38 -7.51
C LYS A 111 -4.01 11.58 -8.37
N TYR A 112 -4.19 12.71 -7.72
CA TYR A 112 -4.37 14.01 -8.36
C TYR A 112 -3.22 14.94 -7.96
N TYR A 113 -2.40 15.35 -8.93
CA TYR A 113 -1.28 16.27 -8.72
C TYR A 113 -1.78 17.70 -8.75
N VAL A 114 -1.64 18.41 -7.62
CA VAL A 114 -2.18 19.77 -7.44
C VAL A 114 -1.30 20.80 -8.14
N MET A 115 0.01 20.60 -8.13
CA MET A 115 0.98 21.47 -8.81
C MET A 115 1.48 20.76 -10.05
N GLN A 116 1.22 21.39 -11.19
CA GLN A 116 1.49 20.84 -12.50
C GLN A 116 2.94 21.07 -12.89
N SER A 117 3.75 20.07 -12.84
CA SER A 117 4.94 19.97 -13.67
C SER A 117 5.37 18.50 -13.61
N ASP A 118 5.17 17.77 -14.70
CA ASP A 118 5.70 16.42 -14.89
C ASP A 118 5.37 15.43 -13.73
N ARG A 119 4.17 15.56 -13.12
CA ARG A 119 3.75 14.73 -11.96
C ARG A 119 4.70 14.83 -10.78
N GLN A 120 5.21 16.02 -10.56
CA GLN A 120 6.02 16.38 -9.41
C GLN A 120 5.22 17.27 -8.45
N GLY A 121 5.61 17.28 -7.18
CA GLY A 121 5.01 18.16 -6.19
C GLY A 121 3.89 17.51 -5.39
N LEU A 122 3.00 18.34 -4.89
CA LEU A 122 1.92 17.93 -4.01
C LEU A 122 0.86 17.14 -4.77
N PHE A 123 0.42 16.01 -4.19
CA PHE A 123 -0.71 15.24 -4.71
C PHE A 123 -1.70 14.88 -3.60
N ALA A 124 -2.96 14.73 -3.99
CA ALA A 124 -3.99 14.05 -3.21
C ALA A 124 -4.22 12.65 -3.78
N ALA A 125 -4.55 11.69 -2.93
CA ALA A 125 -4.84 10.32 -3.33
C ALA A 125 -6.14 9.82 -2.69
N ALA A 126 -6.86 8.99 -3.42
CA ALA A 126 -7.99 8.23 -2.90
C ALA A 126 -7.82 6.77 -3.33
N GLU A 127 -8.09 5.85 -2.42
CA GLU A 127 -7.86 4.41 -2.61
C GLU A 127 -9.06 3.63 -2.07
N LEU A 128 -9.35 2.51 -2.71
CA LEU A 128 -10.32 1.53 -2.27
C LEU A 128 -9.78 0.13 -2.53
N GLY A 129 -10.19 -0.85 -1.76
CA GLY A 129 -9.71 -2.21 -1.98
C GLY A 129 -10.05 -3.18 -0.86
N MET A 130 -9.32 -4.28 -0.86
CA MET A 130 -9.48 -5.36 0.09
C MET A 130 -8.29 -5.44 1.03
N PHE A 131 -8.60 -5.76 2.28
CA PHE A 131 -7.62 -6.06 3.32
C PHE A 131 -7.86 -7.49 3.81
N ASP A 132 -6.92 -8.39 3.59
CA ASP A 132 -6.94 -9.72 4.21
C ASP A 132 -6.28 -9.58 5.58
N LEU A 133 -7.12 -9.65 6.63
CA LEU A 133 -6.74 -9.45 8.02
C LEU A 133 -6.46 -10.78 8.68
N MET A 134 -5.21 -11.01 9.04
CA MET A 134 -4.74 -12.19 9.77
C MET A 134 -4.65 -11.86 11.26
N THR A 135 -5.69 -12.19 12.01
CA THR A 135 -5.76 -11.97 13.46
C THR A 135 -5.18 -13.15 14.20
N SER A 136 -4.31 -12.91 15.15
CA SER A 136 -3.82 -13.90 16.09
C SER A 136 -4.05 -13.42 17.53
N ALA A 137 -4.45 -14.34 18.40
CA ALA A 137 -4.60 -14.09 19.83
C ALA A 137 -3.98 -15.23 20.62
N THR A 138 -3.25 -14.90 21.69
CA THR A 138 -2.65 -15.84 22.63
C THR A 138 -3.17 -15.58 24.03
N ILE A 139 -3.72 -16.61 24.67
CA ILE A 139 -4.30 -16.56 26.01
C ILE A 139 -3.73 -17.72 26.83
N GLY A 140 -2.97 -17.43 27.89
CA GLY A 140 -2.46 -18.45 28.79
C GLY A 140 -1.61 -19.55 28.12
N GLY A 141 -0.94 -19.22 27.01
CA GLY A 141 -0.12 -20.15 26.22
C GLY A 141 -0.89 -20.92 25.13
N ALA A 142 -2.20 -20.78 25.04
CA ALA A 142 -3.01 -21.28 23.91
C ALA A 142 -3.15 -20.18 22.85
N SER A 143 -2.85 -20.50 21.60
CA SER A 143 -2.95 -19.55 20.48
C SER A 143 -4.06 -19.95 19.51
N GLY A 144 -4.77 -18.96 18.98
CA GLY A 144 -5.76 -19.10 17.92
C GLY A 144 -5.52 -18.06 16.83
N SER A 145 -5.84 -18.42 15.58
CA SER A 145 -5.74 -17.51 14.45
C SER A 145 -7.00 -17.55 13.59
N SER A 146 -7.34 -16.41 13.00
CA SER A 146 -8.47 -16.25 12.08
C SER A 146 -8.10 -15.32 10.94
N ASN A 147 -8.62 -15.60 9.76
CA ASN A 147 -8.49 -14.74 8.57
C ASN A 147 -9.83 -14.16 8.21
N ASN A 148 -9.84 -12.87 7.88
CA ASN A 148 -11.04 -12.17 7.45
C ASN A 148 -10.71 -11.14 6.37
N VAL A 149 -11.39 -11.24 5.24
CA VAL A 149 -11.25 -10.25 4.16
C VAL A 149 -12.28 -9.15 4.35
N LYS A 150 -11.81 -7.92 4.43
CA LYS A 150 -12.63 -6.71 4.57
C LYS A 150 -12.42 -5.80 3.36
N PHE A 151 -13.46 -5.05 3.05
CA PHE A 151 -13.39 -4.00 2.04
C PHE A 151 -13.21 -2.65 2.72
N GLY A 152 -12.22 -1.89 2.26
CA GLY A 152 -11.85 -0.63 2.86
C GLY A 152 -11.65 0.49 1.85
N VAL A 153 -11.56 1.70 2.37
CA VAL A 153 -11.29 2.92 1.62
C VAL A 153 -10.28 3.78 2.34
N GLY A 154 -9.57 4.59 1.60
CA GLY A 154 -8.61 5.53 2.15
C GLY A 154 -8.47 6.78 1.33
N ALA A 155 -7.98 7.82 1.97
CA ALA A 155 -7.58 9.06 1.31
C ALA A 155 -6.31 9.60 1.95
N GLY A 156 -5.54 10.35 1.18
CA GLY A 156 -4.31 10.92 1.69
C GLY A 156 -3.75 12.00 0.81
N VAL A 157 -2.63 12.52 1.29
CA VAL A 157 -1.84 13.54 0.58
C VAL A 157 -0.38 13.11 0.58
N GLY A 158 0.35 13.58 -0.40
CA GLY A 158 1.78 13.31 -0.47
C GLY A 158 2.51 14.29 -1.36
N TYR A 159 3.80 14.11 -1.43
CA TYR A 159 4.70 14.91 -2.23
C TYR A 159 5.61 13.98 -3.06
N GLN A 160 5.66 14.21 -4.37
CA GLN A 160 6.51 13.49 -5.32
C GLN A 160 7.71 14.36 -5.69
N TRP A 161 8.93 13.81 -5.57
CA TRP A 161 10.15 14.46 -6.06
C TRP A 161 11.02 13.44 -6.80
N ASN A 162 11.14 13.63 -8.10
CA ASN A 162 11.81 12.67 -8.98
C ASN A 162 11.20 11.26 -8.84
N GLN A 163 12.00 10.29 -8.46
CA GLN A 163 11.60 8.90 -8.24
C GLN A 163 11.06 8.62 -6.82
N TRP A 164 11.16 9.59 -5.91
CA TRP A 164 10.75 9.44 -4.52
C TRP A 164 9.38 10.06 -4.27
N ASN A 165 8.62 9.47 -3.40
CA ASN A 165 7.42 10.10 -2.83
C ASN A 165 7.37 9.92 -1.32
N ALA A 166 6.76 10.88 -0.64
CA ALA A 166 6.32 10.73 0.73
C ALA A 166 4.81 10.94 0.78
N ARG A 167 4.11 10.13 1.59
CA ARG A 167 2.66 10.24 1.72
C ARG A 167 2.19 10.01 3.15
N VAL A 168 1.02 10.57 3.45
CA VAL A 168 0.25 10.26 4.65
C VAL A 168 -1.17 9.97 4.21
N ASN A 169 -1.72 8.85 4.66
CA ASN A 169 -3.08 8.45 4.35
C ASN A 169 -3.84 8.13 5.65
N ILE A 170 -5.16 8.28 5.59
CA ILE A 170 -6.09 7.69 6.53
C ILE A 170 -6.90 6.63 5.80
N HIS A 171 -6.98 5.45 6.37
CA HIS A 171 -7.73 4.31 5.84
C HIS A 171 -8.74 3.84 6.86
N SER A 172 -9.89 3.37 6.36
CA SER A 172 -10.72 2.41 7.08
C SER A 172 -10.64 1.08 6.33
N HIS A 173 -10.16 0.04 6.96
CA HIS A 173 -10.06 -1.27 6.36
C HIS A 173 -11.35 -2.10 6.46
N ASP A 174 -12.40 -1.55 7.07
CA ASP A 174 -13.73 -2.15 7.15
C ASP A 174 -14.81 -1.08 6.96
N MET A 175 -15.40 -1.02 5.78
CA MET A 175 -16.50 -0.09 5.51
C MET A 175 -17.76 -0.38 6.32
N GLY A 176 -17.94 -1.61 6.80
CA GLY A 176 -19.06 -1.99 7.67
C GLY A 176 -18.95 -1.44 9.09
N SER A 177 -17.71 -1.12 9.53
CA SER A 177 -17.37 -0.54 10.83
C SER A 177 -16.39 0.61 10.66
N PHE A 178 -16.73 1.57 9.83
CA PHE A 178 -15.81 2.58 9.31
C PHE A 178 -14.99 3.29 10.39
N GLY A 179 -15.65 3.75 11.46
CA GLY A 179 -15.01 4.48 12.55
C GLY A 179 -14.11 3.61 13.43
N ASP A 180 -14.44 2.35 13.59
CA ASP A 180 -13.71 1.41 14.44
C ASP A 180 -12.47 0.83 13.76
N ALA A 181 -12.42 0.91 12.44
CA ALA A 181 -11.38 0.31 11.60
C ALA A 181 -10.39 1.34 11.03
N LEU A 182 -10.23 2.48 11.69
CA LEU A 182 -9.39 3.57 11.23
C LEU A 182 -7.91 3.30 11.48
N MET A 183 -7.08 3.70 10.51
CA MET A 183 -5.63 3.63 10.57
C MET A 183 -5.02 4.81 9.82
N VAL A 184 -4.02 5.45 10.39
CA VAL A 184 -3.16 6.40 9.68
C VAL A 184 -1.91 5.68 9.23
N THR A 185 -1.54 5.85 7.96
CA THR A 185 -0.26 5.38 7.45
C THR A 185 0.58 6.55 6.95
N GLY A 186 1.88 6.47 7.19
CA GLY A 186 2.86 7.39 6.65
C GLY A 186 3.99 6.61 6.01
N GLY A 187 4.42 6.99 4.82
CA GLY A 187 5.41 6.21 4.10
C GLY A 187 6.25 6.99 3.11
N ILE A 188 7.30 6.32 2.67
CA ILE A 188 8.20 6.78 1.62
C ILE A 188 8.21 5.72 0.52
N GLY A 189 8.03 6.16 -0.71
CA GLY A 189 8.06 5.31 -1.90
C GLY A 189 9.18 5.67 -2.84
N TYR A 190 9.61 4.67 -3.61
CA TYR A 190 10.60 4.80 -4.67
C TYR A 190 10.10 4.13 -5.94
N GLN A 191 10.07 4.88 -7.04
CA GLN A 191 9.75 4.40 -8.39
C GLN A 191 11.04 4.05 -9.11
N PHE A 192 11.24 2.77 -9.43
CA PHE A 192 12.50 2.25 -9.99
C PHE A 192 12.41 1.87 -11.45
N ALA A 193 11.23 1.76 -12.02
CA ALA A 193 11.02 1.41 -13.42
C ALA A 193 9.85 2.18 -14.04
N GLY A 194 9.95 2.47 -15.33
CA GLY A 194 8.89 2.99 -16.15
C GLY A 194 8.93 2.31 -17.53
N PHE A 195 7.75 1.94 -18.07
CA PHE A 195 7.58 1.18 -19.31
C PHE A 195 6.58 1.86 -20.24
#